data_2772c95faed3e12dd69f50af9c5d9f25
#
_entry.id   2772c95faed3e12dd69f50af9c5d9f25
#
_cell.length_a   1.000
_cell.length_b   1.000
_cell.length_c   1.000
_cell.angle_alpha   90.00
_cell.angle_beta   90.00
_cell.angle_gamma   90.00
#
_symmetry.space_group_name_H-M   'P 1'
#
loop_
_entity.id
_entity.type
_entity.pdbx_description
1 polymer ?
#
loop_
_entity_poly.entity_id
_entity_poly.type
_entity_poly.pdbx_seq_one_letter_code
_entity_poly.pdbx_strand_id
1 'polypeptide(L)'
;LAELVTQLAPAMHEIDPMLIAEPKTGKSISRVFRDTRFTKDPSLFREEMWCVFTRDKKAYTSAPGYFFELSPDGFRYGCGYFDAPPKVMDAIRTLVLKQDKSFLAAKQAYEKQDVFTMEGDFYKRVRYPEQPQDIQDWLQRKGISFNHNSKDFHLLFSPELHSTVAQHFRLLAPVYAFFLRARLLLLEETGV
;
A
#
# COMPACT_ATOMS: atom_id res chain seq x y z
N LEU A 1 16.18 -7.19 5.19
CA LEU A 1 15.38 -6.03 4.77
C LEU A 1 16.23 -4.88 4.21
N ALA A 2 17.39 -4.53 4.80
CA ALA A 2 18.22 -3.42 4.29
C ALA A 2 18.69 -3.70 2.85
N GLU A 3 19.19 -4.90 2.59
CA GLU A 3 19.58 -5.33 1.25
C GLU A 3 18.39 -5.28 0.27
N LEU A 4 17.23 -5.83 0.67
CA LEU A 4 16.03 -5.79 -0.15
C LEU A 4 15.61 -4.35 -0.49
N VAL A 5 15.64 -3.41 0.47
CA VAL A 5 15.34 -1.99 0.20
C VAL A 5 16.32 -1.42 -0.82
N THR A 6 17.63 -1.73 -0.69
CA THR A 6 18.65 -1.27 -1.65
C THR A 6 18.40 -1.82 -3.05
N GLN A 7 18.06 -3.10 -3.15
CA GLN A 7 17.79 -3.77 -4.43
C GLN A 7 16.48 -3.31 -5.09
N LEU A 8 15.46 -2.95 -4.29
CA LEU A 8 14.18 -2.43 -4.79
C LEU A 8 14.24 -0.94 -5.15
N ALA A 9 15.17 -0.16 -4.60
CA ALA A 9 15.23 1.30 -4.78
C ALA A 9 15.18 1.75 -6.25
N PRO A 10 15.90 1.13 -7.21
CA PRO A 10 15.80 1.53 -8.62
C PRO A 10 14.37 1.40 -9.18
N ALA A 11 13.70 0.27 -8.90
CA ALA A 11 12.33 0.05 -9.36
C ALA A 11 11.32 1.01 -8.69
N MET A 12 11.52 1.32 -7.42
CA MET A 12 10.69 2.29 -6.71
C MET A 12 10.86 3.70 -7.30
N HIS A 13 12.07 4.12 -7.61
CA HIS A 13 12.34 5.42 -8.23
C HIS A 13 11.90 5.49 -9.70
N GLU A 14 11.85 4.36 -10.42
CA GLU A 14 11.22 4.27 -11.74
C GLU A 14 9.70 4.53 -11.66
N ILE A 15 9.02 3.96 -10.66
CA ILE A 15 7.59 4.16 -10.43
C ILE A 15 7.32 5.62 -9.97
N ASP A 16 8.10 6.11 -9.02
CA ASP A 16 7.99 7.47 -8.50
C ASP A 16 9.32 7.93 -7.89
N PRO A 17 10.01 8.90 -8.53
CA PRO A 17 11.31 9.39 -8.05
C PRO A 17 11.28 10.01 -6.65
N MET A 18 10.09 10.38 -6.14
CA MET A 18 9.92 10.96 -4.80
C MET A 18 9.76 9.92 -3.69
N LEU A 19 9.68 8.62 -4.00
CA LEU A 19 9.61 7.58 -2.99
C LEU A 19 10.93 7.50 -2.21
N ILE A 20 10.80 7.50 -0.89
CA ILE A 20 11.94 7.31 0.01
C ILE A 20 12.29 5.82 0.05
N ALA A 21 13.51 5.49 -0.38
CA ALA A 21 14.06 4.13 -0.40
C ALA A 21 15.41 4.07 0.35
N GLU A 22 15.43 4.57 1.59
CA GLU A 22 16.63 4.57 2.43
C GLU A 22 16.69 3.27 3.26
N PRO A 23 17.74 2.42 3.13
CA PRO A 23 17.86 1.13 3.83
C PRO A 23 18.28 1.30 5.30
N LYS A 24 17.57 2.18 6.03
CA LYS A 24 17.84 2.53 7.43
C LYS A 24 16.62 2.33 8.29
N THR A 25 16.85 1.82 9.52
CA THR A 25 15.82 1.75 10.56
C THR A 25 15.31 3.16 10.90
N GLY A 26 14.00 3.28 10.99
CA GLY A 26 13.32 4.57 11.21
C GLY A 26 13.17 5.42 9.94
N LYS A 27 13.75 5.01 8.81
CA LYS A 27 13.52 5.54 7.47
C LYS A 27 12.59 4.58 6.71
N SER A 28 13.07 3.85 5.72
CA SER A 28 12.21 2.87 5.05
C SER A 28 11.97 1.59 5.86
N ILE A 29 12.81 1.27 6.85
CA ILE A 29 12.72 0.03 7.64
C ILE A 29 12.10 0.31 9.01
N SER A 30 11.19 -0.58 9.45
CA SER A 30 10.57 -0.55 10.78
C SER A 30 11.61 -0.71 11.89
N ARG A 31 11.27 -0.21 13.09
CA ARG A 31 12.07 -0.45 14.29
C ARG A 31 11.84 -1.88 14.78
N VAL A 32 12.89 -2.52 15.28
CA VAL A 32 12.82 -3.86 15.88
C VAL A 32 12.07 -3.83 17.21
N PHE A 33 12.24 -2.73 17.96
CA PHE A 33 11.58 -2.57 19.26
C PHE A 33 10.10 -2.22 19.10
N ARG A 34 9.30 -2.89 19.91
CA ARG A 34 7.87 -2.61 20.05
C ARG A 34 7.67 -1.32 20.85
N ASP A 35 6.63 -0.57 20.54
CA ASP A 35 6.19 0.54 21.39
C ASP A 35 5.32 -0.02 22.51
N THR A 36 5.92 -0.18 23.68
CA THR A 36 5.26 -0.79 24.85
C THR A 36 4.46 0.20 25.70
N ARG A 37 4.44 1.50 25.33
CA ARG A 37 3.74 2.52 26.11
C ARG A 37 2.22 2.33 26.18
N PHE A 38 1.63 1.67 25.20
CA PHE A 38 0.19 1.51 25.05
C PHE A 38 -0.27 0.04 25.03
N THR A 39 0.61 -0.90 25.39
CA THR A 39 0.30 -2.33 25.37
C THR A 39 0.61 -2.97 26.74
N LYS A 40 -0.19 -3.97 27.12
CA LYS A 40 0.07 -4.81 28.30
C LYS A 40 1.02 -5.96 28.00
N ASP A 41 1.37 -6.17 26.75
CA ASP A 41 2.29 -7.22 26.32
C ASP A 41 3.73 -6.81 26.67
N PRO A 42 4.44 -7.60 27.51
CA PRO A 42 5.80 -7.28 27.96
C PRO A 42 6.88 -7.54 26.91
N SER A 43 6.54 -8.09 25.74
CA SER A 43 7.53 -8.40 24.71
C SER A 43 8.19 -7.10 24.19
N LEU A 44 9.53 -7.08 24.21
CA LEU A 44 10.33 -5.91 23.79
C LEU A 44 10.46 -5.83 22.26
N PHE A 45 10.36 -6.96 21.59
CA PHE A 45 10.59 -7.07 20.14
C PHE A 45 9.30 -7.28 19.39
N ARG A 46 9.28 -6.80 18.14
CA ARG A 46 8.21 -7.09 17.20
C ARG A 46 8.40 -8.50 16.64
N GLU A 47 7.32 -9.19 16.41
CA GLU A 47 7.32 -10.45 15.66
C GLU A 47 7.33 -10.20 14.16
N GLU A 48 6.90 -9.01 13.74
CA GLU A 48 6.79 -8.58 12.36
C GLU A 48 7.77 -7.45 12.06
N MET A 49 8.40 -7.52 10.90
CA MET A 49 9.31 -6.50 10.38
C MET A 49 8.91 -6.11 8.98
N TRP A 50 8.91 -4.81 8.71
CA TRP A 50 8.52 -4.31 7.39
C TRP A 50 9.41 -3.20 6.88
N CYS A 51 9.38 -3.00 5.58
CA CYS A 51 9.85 -1.78 4.96
C CYS A 51 8.72 -1.11 4.17
N VAL A 52 8.80 0.23 4.07
CA VAL A 52 7.81 1.06 3.39
C VAL A 52 8.51 2.05 2.46
N PHE A 53 7.97 2.19 1.26
CA PHE A 53 8.36 3.19 0.28
C PHE A 53 7.22 4.19 0.14
N THR A 54 7.43 5.41 0.61
CA THR A 54 6.43 6.50 0.63
C THR A 54 7.11 7.83 0.37
N ARG A 55 6.38 8.82 -0.15
CA ARG A 55 6.89 10.18 -0.35
C ARG A 55 7.13 10.93 0.97
N ASP A 56 6.38 10.58 2.01
CA ASP A 56 6.45 11.26 3.30
C ASP A 56 6.50 10.25 4.44
N LYS A 57 7.65 10.16 5.08
CA LYS A 57 7.84 9.24 6.22
C LYS A 57 7.00 9.62 7.44
N LYS A 58 6.72 10.90 7.66
CA LYS A 58 5.93 11.34 8.81
C LYS A 58 4.46 10.97 8.65
N ALA A 59 3.98 10.96 7.40
CA ALA A 59 2.62 10.62 7.05
C ALA A 59 2.46 9.17 6.53
N TYR A 60 3.43 8.28 6.75
CA TYR A 60 3.45 6.95 6.13
C TYR A 60 2.20 6.11 6.40
N THR A 61 1.51 6.32 7.52
CA THR A 61 0.26 5.61 7.84
C THR A 61 -0.92 6.15 7.05
N SER A 62 -0.92 7.45 6.76
CA SER A 62 -2.00 8.20 6.10
C SER A 62 -1.69 8.61 4.65
N ALA A 63 -0.52 8.25 4.14
CA ALA A 63 -0.11 8.43 2.76
C ALA A 63 -0.05 7.09 2.04
N PRO A 64 -0.30 7.07 0.70
CA PRO A 64 -0.13 5.84 -0.05
C PRO A 64 1.35 5.48 -0.17
N GLY A 65 1.63 4.18 -0.21
CA GLY A 65 2.99 3.68 -0.37
C GLY A 65 3.00 2.21 -0.74
N TYR A 66 4.18 1.75 -1.09
CA TYR A 66 4.48 0.33 -1.22
C TYR A 66 5.08 -0.19 0.08
N PHE A 67 4.85 -1.45 0.37
CA PHE A 67 5.41 -2.10 1.55
C PHE A 67 5.82 -3.54 1.26
N PHE A 68 6.74 -4.02 2.08
CA PHE A 68 7.10 -5.43 2.20
C PHE A 68 7.20 -5.77 3.69
N GLU A 69 6.55 -6.84 4.13
CA GLU A 69 6.46 -7.26 5.53
C GLU A 69 6.82 -8.73 5.68
N LEU A 70 7.57 -9.02 6.72
CA LEU A 70 7.95 -10.36 7.17
C LEU A 70 7.25 -10.67 8.48
N SER A 71 6.73 -11.89 8.61
CA SER A 71 6.22 -12.47 9.84
C SER A 71 6.74 -13.90 10.01
N PRO A 72 6.56 -14.52 11.20
CA PRO A 72 6.89 -15.93 11.38
C PRO A 72 6.11 -16.88 10.45
N ASP A 73 4.92 -16.46 10.01
CA ASP A 73 4.01 -17.28 9.21
C ASP A 73 4.16 -17.08 7.69
N GLY A 74 5.00 -16.13 7.25
CA GLY A 74 5.21 -15.83 5.84
C GLY A 74 5.62 -14.38 5.58
N PHE A 75 5.36 -13.92 4.39
CA PHE A 75 5.61 -12.54 3.99
C PHE A 75 4.47 -12.01 3.15
N ARG A 76 4.32 -10.69 3.14
CA ARG A 76 3.38 -9.99 2.28
C ARG A 76 3.96 -8.69 1.75
N TYR A 77 3.49 -8.27 0.62
CA TYR A 77 3.87 -7.00 0.03
C TYR A 77 2.72 -6.44 -0.82
N GLY A 78 2.77 -5.15 -1.07
CA GLY A 78 1.70 -4.51 -1.81
C GLY A 78 1.80 -3.01 -1.87
N CYS A 79 0.66 -2.39 -2.20
CA CYS A 79 0.50 -0.95 -2.28
C CYS A 79 -0.84 -0.52 -1.68
N GLY A 80 -0.85 0.56 -0.93
CA GLY A 80 -2.08 1.10 -0.36
C GLY A 80 -1.84 2.06 0.79
N TYR A 81 -2.86 2.16 1.63
CA TYR A 81 -2.81 2.90 2.89
C TYR A 81 -2.78 1.93 4.06
N PHE A 82 -1.94 2.20 5.04
CA PHE A 82 -1.99 1.46 6.30
C PHE A 82 -3.24 1.85 7.11
N ASP A 83 -3.48 3.17 7.22
CA ASP A 83 -4.67 3.73 7.89
C ASP A 83 -5.16 4.92 7.06
N ALA A 84 -6.05 4.64 6.11
CA ALA A 84 -6.57 5.65 5.21
C ALA A 84 -7.47 6.63 5.97
N PRO A 85 -7.13 7.93 6.04
CA PRO A 85 -8.02 8.92 6.65
C PRO A 85 -9.39 8.94 5.95
N PRO A 86 -10.51 9.12 6.67
CA PRO A 86 -11.85 9.16 6.08
C PRO A 86 -11.97 10.12 4.90
N LYS A 87 -11.37 11.31 5.00
CA LYS A 87 -11.36 12.31 3.90
C LYS A 87 -10.66 11.79 2.63
N VAL A 88 -9.58 11.02 2.78
CA VAL A 88 -8.89 10.41 1.64
C VAL A 88 -9.78 9.35 1.00
N MET A 89 -10.46 8.53 1.80
CA MET A 89 -11.41 7.55 1.27
C MET A 89 -12.61 8.21 0.57
N ASP A 90 -13.04 9.39 1.02
CA ASP A 90 -14.09 10.15 0.34
C ASP A 90 -13.58 10.75 -0.98
N ALA A 91 -12.34 11.23 -1.05
CA ALA A 91 -11.72 11.64 -2.31
C ALA A 91 -11.57 10.47 -3.29
N ILE A 92 -11.16 9.28 -2.82
CA ILE A 92 -11.12 8.05 -3.63
C ILE A 92 -12.50 7.76 -4.21
N ARG A 93 -13.55 7.75 -3.39
CA ARG A 93 -14.93 7.52 -3.85
C ARG A 93 -15.39 8.56 -4.87
N THR A 94 -15.03 9.83 -4.67
CA THR A 94 -15.34 10.91 -5.61
C THR A 94 -14.73 10.63 -6.98
N LEU A 95 -13.47 10.21 -7.04
CA LEU A 95 -12.80 9.86 -8.30
C LEU A 95 -13.42 8.61 -8.95
N VAL A 96 -13.79 7.60 -8.14
CA VAL A 96 -14.47 6.39 -8.64
C VAL A 96 -15.82 6.74 -9.25
N LEU A 97 -16.66 7.51 -8.56
CA LEU A 97 -17.98 7.93 -9.04
C LEU A 97 -17.91 8.82 -10.29
N LYS A 98 -16.89 9.65 -10.39
CA LYS A 98 -16.63 10.48 -11.58
C LYS A 98 -16.01 9.72 -12.74
N GLN A 99 -15.68 8.44 -12.59
CA GLN A 99 -14.95 7.65 -13.59
C GLN A 99 -13.67 8.37 -14.05
N ASP A 100 -12.94 8.94 -13.08
CA ASP A 100 -11.71 9.67 -13.34
C ASP A 100 -10.70 8.80 -14.10
N LYS A 101 -9.90 9.42 -14.98
CA LYS A 101 -8.92 8.68 -15.80
C LYS A 101 -7.94 7.87 -14.96
N SER A 102 -7.54 8.40 -13.80
CA SER A 102 -6.63 7.69 -12.88
C SER A 102 -7.30 6.45 -12.27
N PHE A 103 -8.59 6.54 -11.94
CA PHE A 103 -9.37 5.38 -11.47
C PHE A 103 -9.51 4.32 -12.58
N LEU A 104 -9.89 4.71 -13.79
CA LEU A 104 -10.05 3.77 -14.90
C LEU A 104 -8.73 3.03 -15.21
N ALA A 105 -7.60 3.74 -15.18
CA ALA A 105 -6.28 3.13 -15.35
C ALA A 105 -5.94 2.15 -14.20
N ALA A 106 -6.24 2.53 -12.94
CA ALA A 106 -6.02 1.67 -11.78
C ALA A 106 -6.90 0.41 -11.83
N LYS A 107 -8.19 0.56 -12.15
CA LYS A 107 -9.12 -0.56 -12.31
C LYS A 107 -8.65 -1.52 -13.40
N GLN A 108 -8.30 -1.00 -14.57
CA GLN A 108 -7.80 -1.80 -15.68
C GLN A 108 -6.49 -2.55 -15.31
N ALA A 109 -5.57 -1.89 -14.62
CA ALA A 109 -4.33 -2.52 -14.18
C ALA A 109 -4.60 -3.64 -13.17
N TYR A 110 -5.51 -3.42 -12.23
CA TYR A 110 -5.91 -4.43 -11.25
C TYR A 110 -6.58 -5.65 -11.90
N GLU A 111 -7.46 -5.44 -12.87
CA GLU A 111 -8.18 -6.51 -13.56
C GLU A 111 -7.30 -7.36 -14.50
N LYS A 112 -6.14 -6.85 -14.91
CA LYS A 112 -5.20 -7.54 -15.81
C LYS A 112 -4.17 -8.42 -15.09
N GLN A 113 -4.17 -8.44 -13.76
CA GLN A 113 -3.21 -9.19 -12.96
C GLN A 113 -3.91 -10.12 -11.97
N ASP A 114 -3.22 -11.15 -11.53
CA ASP A 114 -3.67 -12.16 -10.56
C ASP A 114 -2.76 -12.27 -9.33
N VAL A 115 -1.78 -11.38 -9.22
CA VAL A 115 -0.79 -11.36 -8.14
C VAL A 115 -1.36 -10.76 -6.86
N PHE A 116 -2.08 -9.64 -6.99
CA PHE A 116 -2.58 -8.86 -5.86
C PHE A 116 -4.09 -8.98 -5.70
N THR A 117 -4.51 -9.05 -4.46
CA THR A 117 -5.93 -8.97 -4.06
C THR A 117 -6.21 -7.64 -3.39
N MET A 118 -7.33 -7.01 -3.73
CA MET A 118 -7.81 -5.81 -3.06
C MET A 118 -8.37 -6.15 -1.70
N GLU A 119 -7.81 -5.57 -0.65
CA GLU A 119 -8.18 -5.79 0.75
C GLU A 119 -8.66 -4.49 1.42
N GLY A 120 -9.36 -4.66 2.53
CA GLY A 120 -9.90 -3.58 3.38
C GLY A 120 -11.29 -3.93 3.87
N ASP A 121 -11.64 -3.48 5.06
CA ASP A 121 -12.95 -3.72 5.67
C ASP A 121 -14.07 -3.07 4.88
N PHE A 122 -15.19 -3.75 4.77
CA PHE A 122 -16.40 -3.20 4.18
C PHE A 122 -17.25 -2.43 5.22
N TYR A 123 -17.99 -1.43 4.76
CA TYR A 123 -19.08 -0.88 5.53
C TYR A 123 -20.20 -1.92 5.68
N LYS A 124 -20.82 -1.99 6.85
CA LYS A 124 -21.94 -2.91 7.12
C LYS A 124 -23.17 -2.62 6.25
N ARG A 125 -23.38 -1.33 5.91
CA ARG A 125 -24.47 -0.90 5.04
C ARG A 125 -23.93 -0.59 3.66
N VAL A 126 -24.63 -1.05 2.61
CA VAL A 126 -24.28 -0.70 1.23
C VAL A 126 -24.48 0.79 1.04
N ARG A 127 -23.43 1.50 0.60
CA ARG A 127 -23.44 2.97 0.48
C ARG A 127 -23.88 3.48 -0.89
N TYR A 128 -23.71 2.70 -1.92
CA TYR A 128 -23.98 3.08 -3.32
C TYR A 128 -24.64 1.92 -4.05
N PRO A 129 -25.87 1.53 -3.63
CA PRO A 129 -26.53 0.31 -4.14
C PRO A 129 -26.87 0.38 -5.64
N GLU A 130 -26.94 1.59 -6.20
CA GLU A 130 -27.21 1.86 -7.62
C GLU A 130 -26.01 1.65 -8.54
N GLN A 131 -24.81 1.53 -7.96
CA GLN A 131 -23.57 1.40 -8.76
C GLN A 131 -23.35 -0.06 -9.19
N PRO A 132 -22.73 -0.29 -10.36
CA PRO A 132 -22.35 -1.63 -10.82
C PRO A 132 -21.45 -2.36 -9.82
N GLN A 133 -21.55 -3.69 -9.78
CA GLN A 133 -20.85 -4.52 -8.79
C GLN A 133 -19.32 -4.37 -8.83
N ASP A 134 -18.74 -4.22 -10.00
CA ASP A 134 -17.30 -4.03 -10.22
C ASP A 134 -16.76 -2.71 -9.64
N ILE A 135 -17.64 -1.72 -9.46
CA ILE A 135 -17.34 -0.43 -8.81
C ILE A 135 -17.66 -0.48 -7.32
N GLN A 136 -18.66 -1.26 -6.91
CA GLN A 136 -19.07 -1.41 -5.52
C GLN A 136 -17.89 -1.81 -4.62
N ASP A 137 -17.03 -2.72 -5.06
CA ASP A 137 -15.86 -3.17 -4.30
C ASP A 137 -14.88 -2.03 -3.96
N TRP A 138 -14.76 -1.02 -4.82
CA TRP A 138 -13.96 0.17 -4.58
C TRP A 138 -14.63 1.17 -3.64
N LEU A 139 -15.96 1.29 -3.72
CA LEU A 139 -16.75 2.28 -2.96
C LEU A 139 -17.04 1.84 -1.53
N GLN A 140 -17.20 0.53 -1.31
CA GLN A 140 -17.74 -0.04 -0.08
C GLN A 140 -16.68 -0.23 1.02
N ARG A 141 -15.39 -0.04 0.71
CA ARG A 141 -14.30 -0.25 1.67
C ARG A 141 -14.08 0.95 2.57
N LYS A 142 -13.73 0.69 3.85
CA LYS A 142 -13.32 1.71 4.82
C LYS A 142 -11.88 2.16 4.63
N GLY A 143 -11.02 1.25 4.20
CA GLY A 143 -9.64 1.44 3.79
C GLY A 143 -9.37 0.58 2.57
N ILE A 144 -8.29 0.82 1.85
CA ILE A 144 -7.98 0.12 0.61
C ILE A 144 -6.48 -0.13 0.48
N SER A 145 -6.14 -1.37 0.22
CA SER A 145 -4.79 -1.82 -0.12
C SER A 145 -4.86 -2.99 -1.10
N PHE A 146 -3.78 -3.22 -1.81
CA PHE A 146 -3.60 -4.32 -2.76
C PHE A 146 -2.43 -5.15 -2.27
N ASN A 147 -2.71 -6.38 -1.84
CA ASN A 147 -1.76 -7.21 -1.12
C ASN A 147 -1.54 -8.55 -1.82
N HIS A 148 -0.30 -9.00 -1.80
CA HIS A 148 0.11 -10.35 -2.09
C HIS A 148 0.60 -11.00 -0.79
N ASN A 149 -0.07 -12.06 -0.36
CA ASN A 149 0.28 -12.82 0.83
C ASN A 149 0.93 -14.14 0.39
N SER A 150 2.10 -14.48 0.93
CA SER A 150 2.86 -15.67 0.53
C SER A 150 3.45 -16.41 1.72
N LYS A 151 3.48 -17.74 1.61
CA LYS A 151 4.21 -18.66 2.49
C LYS A 151 5.35 -19.36 1.74
N ASP A 152 5.70 -18.87 0.57
CA ASP A 152 6.81 -19.40 -0.21
C ASP A 152 8.15 -18.94 0.36
N PHE A 153 8.64 -19.69 1.34
CA PHE A 153 9.95 -19.45 1.95
C PHE A 153 11.11 -19.72 0.98
N HIS A 154 10.91 -20.50 -0.09
CA HIS A 154 11.94 -20.69 -1.11
C HIS A 154 12.17 -19.38 -1.85
N LEU A 155 11.10 -18.71 -2.28
CA LEU A 155 11.21 -17.39 -2.88
C LEU A 155 11.77 -16.36 -1.89
N LEU A 156 11.29 -16.38 -0.63
CA LEU A 156 11.72 -15.41 0.40
C LEU A 156 13.23 -15.38 0.60
N PHE A 157 13.87 -16.55 0.57
CA PHE A 157 15.32 -16.70 0.78
C PHE A 157 16.12 -16.87 -0.52
N SER A 158 15.48 -16.66 -1.68
CA SER A 158 16.13 -16.74 -2.98
C SER A 158 16.71 -15.40 -3.43
N PRO A 159 17.72 -15.39 -4.30
CA PRO A 159 18.22 -14.18 -4.94
C PRO A 159 17.18 -13.50 -5.85
N GLU A 160 16.15 -14.23 -6.30
CA GLU A 160 15.10 -13.75 -7.18
C GLU A 160 14.03 -12.90 -6.45
N LEU A 161 14.00 -12.90 -5.12
CA LEU A 161 12.96 -12.18 -4.35
C LEU A 161 12.83 -10.72 -4.79
N HIS A 162 13.94 -9.99 -4.87
CA HIS A 162 13.90 -8.56 -5.19
C HIS A 162 13.40 -8.31 -6.62
N SER A 163 13.80 -9.12 -7.59
CA SER A 163 13.36 -8.97 -8.98
C SER A 163 11.88 -9.30 -9.14
N THR A 164 11.41 -10.34 -8.46
CA THR A 164 10.00 -10.73 -8.43
C THR A 164 9.14 -9.62 -7.81
N VAL A 165 9.51 -9.14 -6.63
CA VAL A 165 8.78 -8.05 -5.94
C VAL A 165 8.79 -6.77 -6.78
N ALA A 166 9.93 -6.42 -7.41
CA ALA A 166 10.02 -5.25 -8.28
C ALA A 166 9.10 -5.34 -9.50
N GLN A 167 9.03 -6.51 -10.15
CA GLN A 167 8.11 -6.75 -11.27
C GLN A 167 6.66 -6.60 -10.81
N HIS A 168 6.30 -7.20 -9.68
CA HIS A 168 4.96 -7.13 -9.12
C HIS A 168 4.58 -5.70 -8.74
N PHE A 169 5.47 -4.93 -8.13
CA PHE A 169 5.19 -3.54 -7.77
C PHE A 169 4.88 -2.66 -9.00
N ARG A 170 5.52 -2.91 -10.15
CA ARG A 170 5.20 -2.21 -11.40
C ARG A 170 3.76 -2.42 -11.86
N LEU A 171 3.16 -3.60 -11.58
CA LEU A 171 1.76 -3.86 -11.89
C LEU A 171 0.81 -2.91 -11.15
N LEU A 172 1.20 -2.46 -9.95
CA LEU A 172 0.42 -1.54 -9.13
C LEU A 172 0.76 -0.06 -9.36
N ALA A 173 1.65 0.28 -10.30
CA ALA A 173 1.99 1.68 -10.54
C ALA A 173 0.77 2.55 -10.91
N PRO A 174 -0.21 2.10 -11.73
CA PRO A 174 -1.43 2.87 -11.98
C PRO A 174 -2.32 3.01 -10.74
N VAL A 175 -2.36 1.99 -9.86
CA VAL A 175 -3.10 2.04 -8.58
C VAL A 175 -2.48 3.06 -7.64
N TYR A 176 -1.15 3.06 -7.52
CA TYR A 176 -0.42 4.06 -6.74
C TYR A 176 -0.66 5.49 -7.26
N ALA A 177 -0.61 5.68 -8.58
CA ALA A 177 -0.91 6.97 -9.21
C ALA A 177 -2.35 7.45 -8.90
N PHE A 178 -3.33 6.55 -8.91
CA PHE A 178 -4.70 6.85 -8.51
C PHE A 178 -4.78 7.30 -7.04
N PHE A 179 -4.10 6.64 -6.12
CA PHE A 179 -4.04 7.06 -4.72
C PHE A 179 -3.38 8.42 -4.53
N LEU A 180 -2.33 8.71 -5.28
CA LEU A 180 -1.72 10.04 -5.29
C LEU A 180 -2.69 11.11 -5.82
N ARG A 181 -3.47 10.81 -6.87
CA ARG A 181 -4.49 11.74 -7.40
C ARG A 181 -5.58 12.04 -6.37
N ALA A 182 -6.03 11.03 -5.62
CA ALA A 182 -7.00 11.23 -4.54
C ALA A 182 -6.45 12.14 -3.44
N ARG A 183 -5.17 11.99 -3.08
CA ARG A 183 -4.51 12.88 -2.12
C ARG A 183 -4.38 14.30 -2.64
N LEU A 184 -4.04 14.49 -3.90
CA LEU A 184 -3.96 15.82 -4.53
C LEU A 184 -5.34 16.51 -4.58
N LEU A 185 -6.40 15.78 -4.94
CA LEU A 185 -7.76 16.31 -4.92
C LEU A 185 -8.13 16.87 -3.54
N LEU A 186 -7.77 16.16 -2.48
CA LEU A 186 -8.02 16.61 -1.11
C LEU A 186 -7.25 17.90 -0.78
N LEU A 187 -6.01 18.04 -1.24
CA LEU A 187 -5.21 19.25 -1.03
C LEU A 187 -5.79 20.44 -1.81
N GLU A 188 -6.23 20.23 -3.06
CA GLU A 188 -6.92 21.22 -3.88
C GLU A 188 -8.19 21.75 -3.20
N GLU A 189 -8.99 20.86 -2.55
CA GLU A 189 -10.21 21.24 -1.85
C GLU A 189 -9.97 21.97 -0.53
N THR A 190 -8.82 21.73 0.13
CA THR A 190 -8.48 22.33 1.42
C THR A 190 -7.69 23.63 1.31
N GLY A 191 -7.29 24.03 0.09
CA GLY A 191 -6.59 25.29 -0.18
C GLY A 191 -5.15 25.34 0.36
N VAL A 192 -4.53 24.17 0.57
CA VAL A 192 -3.14 24.02 1.04
C VAL A 192 -2.25 23.56 -0.11
#